data_26f5f5caef7d3de0fa3378128971534e
#
_entry.id   26f5f5caef7d3de0fa3378128971534e
#
_cell.length_a   1.000
_cell.length_b   1.000
_cell.length_c   1.000
_cell.angle_alpha   90.00
_cell.angle_beta   90.00
_cell.angle_gamma   90.00
#
_symmetry.space_group_name_H-M   'P 1'
#
loop_
_entity.id
_entity.type
_entity.pdbx_description
1 polymer ?
#
loop_
_entity_poly.entity_id
_entity_poly.type
_entity_poly.pdbx_seq_one_letter_code
_entity_poly.pdbx_strand_id
1 'polypeptide(L)'
;MIVTLVVLISVSQMMAQEKAAKPEKLGMVHFPVSCSAAAQAQFDRAVALLHSFWVEESEKQFTAVTETDPSCVMGHWGIAMSLLQNPLSEPGRVRAWKKGWAAIENAKSVGIRTERERDYIAAIELMYREPETRDPRTRALAYEKAMEQLYLRYPEDREAAIFYALALNITALPTDKTYANQLKAGAILEKLFAEQPDHPGIAHYIIHSYDYPPLASRGLAAARHYAEIAPSSSHGLHMPSHIFTQLGMWQDSIQSNIAAGARTKEVGGDPSHSRHFLIYAYLQGAQDRAAKQVLDEVNTLRLDPPTLGRHTTFAVIPARYAIERRAWSEAAGLEPRAGLEPAATAITYFARAMGSVRIGDAANARKAIEKLHSLREAFGKTKERAWWGDQIQIQHRAATAWLARLEGKNEEALKLMRSTADLEDSFETHVSTPAPFVFARELLGEMLLESNEPGQALKEFEAALSKEPNRFNGLYGAARAAELSGGGEKAKTYYARLVEICEKAETERAELKQAKAFLAKK
;
A
#
# COMPACT_ATOMS: atom_id res chain seq x y z
N MET A 1 61.09 -57.85 6.86
CA MET A 1 60.95 -56.62 6.03
C MET A 1 59.47 -56.20 6.10
N ILE A 2 59.17 -55.24 6.95
CA ILE A 2 57.80 -54.67 7.12
C ILE A 2 57.82 -53.36 6.34
N VAL A 3 56.96 -53.27 5.30
CA VAL A 3 56.76 -52.04 4.50
C VAL A 3 55.58 -51.27 5.12
N THR A 4 55.89 -50.13 5.73
CA THR A 4 54.91 -49.24 6.31
C THR A 4 54.38 -48.32 5.19
N LEU A 5 53.10 -48.44 4.87
CA LEU A 5 52.38 -47.62 3.90
C LEU A 5 51.92 -46.32 4.61
N VAL A 6 52.51 -45.20 4.28
CA VAL A 6 52.06 -43.90 4.77
C VAL A 6 50.98 -43.36 3.84
N VAL A 7 49.74 -43.33 4.35
CA VAL A 7 48.60 -42.68 3.66
C VAL A 7 48.61 -41.20 3.97
N LEU A 8 48.93 -40.37 2.99
CA LEU A 8 48.78 -38.92 3.04
C LEU A 8 47.30 -38.57 2.80
N ILE A 9 46.60 -38.19 3.87
CA ILE A 9 45.26 -37.60 3.77
C ILE A 9 45.46 -36.13 3.46
N SER A 10 45.23 -35.71 2.21
CA SER A 10 45.09 -34.31 1.83
C SER A 10 43.76 -33.78 2.26
N VAL A 11 43.70 -33.04 3.36
CA VAL A 11 42.55 -32.28 3.81
C VAL A 11 42.44 -31.05 2.90
N SER A 12 41.59 -31.15 1.85
CA SER A 12 41.17 -29.98 1.09
C SER A 12 40.24 -29.16 2.01
N GLN A 13 40.78 -28.10 2.60
CA GLN A 13 39.96 -27.05 3.22
C GLN A 13 39.15 -26.37 2.10
N MET A 14 37.88 -26.74 1.95
CA MET A 14 36.90 -25.92 1.27
C MET A 14 36.72 -24.67 2.13
N MET A 15 37.43 -23.62 1.83
CA MET A 15 37.13 -22.27 2.29
C MET A 15 35.77 -21.91 1.66
N ALA A 16 34.70 -22.05 2.45
CA ALA A 16 33.46 -21.37 2.16
C ALA A 16 33.79 -19.86 2.18
N GLN A 17 33.86 -19.25 1.02
CA GLN A 17 33.95 -17.80 0.89
C GLN A 17 32.64 -17.25 1.46
N GLU A 18 32.64 -16.86 2.75
CA GLU A 18 31.60 -16.00 3.31
C GLU A 18 31.49 -14.79 2.38
N LYS A 19 30.41 -14.72 1.61
CA LYS A 19 30.09 -13.50 0.86
C LYS A 19 30.04 -12.38 1.88
N ALA A 20 31.05 -11.51 1.89
CA ALA A 20 31.05 -10.32 2.73
C ALA A 20 29.69 -9.62 2.55
N ALA A 21 28.92 -9.54 3.62
CA ALA A 21 27.63 -8.88 3.60
C ALA A 21 27.85 -7.45 3.10
N LYS A 22 27.09 -7.04 2.09
CA LYS A 22 27.14 -5.66 1.61
C LYS A 22 26.90 -4.73 2.81
N PRO A 23 27.69 -3.64 2.96
CA PRO A 23 27.50 -2.72 4.06
C PRO A 23 26.04 -2.22 4.05
N GLU A 24 25.43 -2.19 5.23
CA GLU A 24 24.07 -1.70 5.39
C GLU A 24 24.00 -0.23 4.99
N LYS A 25 23.02 0.13 4.14
CA LYS A 25 22.75 1.50 3.71
C LYS A 25 21.30 1.84 4.01
N LEU A 26 21.08 2.77 4.93
CA LEU A 26 19.78 3.21 5.45
C LEU A 26 19.52 4.71 5.22
N GLY A 27 20.41 5.40 4.51
CA GLY A 27 20.43 6.85 4.40
C GLY A 27 21.19 7.51 5.56
N MET A 28 21.06 8.83 5.68
CA MET A 28 21.74 9.62 6.70
C MET A 28 20.72 10.30 7.62
N VAL A 29 20.85 10.04 8.92
CA VAL A 29 20.08 10.70 9.98
C VAL A 29 21.07 11.30 10.96
N HIS A 30 20.78 12.51 11.40
CA HIS A 30 21.46 13.13 12.52
C HIS A 30 20.43 13.80 13.43
N PHE A 31 20.09 13.12 14.52
CA PHE A 31 19.13 13.56 15.51
C PHE A 31 19.84 13.74 16.86
N PRO A 32 20.41 14.91 17.15
CA PRO A 32 21.18 15.14 18.37
C PRO A 32 20.34 14.86 19.63
N VAL A 33 20.88 14.08 20.54
CA VAL A 33 20.26 13.73 21.83
C VAL A 33 21.25 13.87 22.99
N SER A 34 20.75 14.01 24.22
CA SER A 34 21.59 14.16 25.41
C SER A 34 22.16 12.84 25.92
N CYS A 35 22.60 11.96 25.01
CA CYS A 35 23.18 10.66 25.32
C CYS A 35 24.70 10.65 25.14
N SER A 36 25.39 9.59 25.51
CA SER A 36 26.82 9.43 25.25
C SER A 36 27.09 9.38 23.73
N ALA A 37 28.30 9.72 23.30
CA ALA A 37 28.68 9.70 21.89
C ALA A 37 28.53 8.29 21.27
N ALA A 38 28.78 7.22 22.02
CA ALA A 38 28.57 5.85 21.57
C ALA A 38 27.08 5.54 21.34
N ALA A 39 26.21 5.99 22.23
CA ALA A 39 24.77 5.83 22.13
C ALA A 39 24.18 6.71 20.99
N GLN A 40 24.74 7.90 20.72
CA GLN A 40 24.30 8.79 19.65
C GLN A 40 24.37 8.10 18.27
N ALA A 41 25.48 7.44 17.94
CA ALA A 41 25.63 6.77 16.64
C ALA A 41 24.64 5.60 16.47
N GLN A 42 24.38 4.85 17.56
CA GLN A 42 23.38 3.79 17.58
C GLN A 42 21.96 4.37 17.47
N PHE A 43 21.71 5.50 18.08
CA PHE A 43 20.42 6.21 18.05
C PHE A 43 20.10 6.71 16.63
N ASP A 44 21.05 7.36 15.95
CA ASP A 44 20.87 7.83 14.58
C ASP A 44 20.54 6.66 13.61
N ARG A 45 21.22 5.51 13.79
CA ARG A 45 20.88 4.29 13.03
C ARG A 45 19.47 3.79 13.36
N ALA A 46 19.09 3.78 14.65
CA ALA A 46 17.76 3.35 15.07
C ALA A 46 16.64 4.24 14.49
N VAL A 47 16.87 5.56 14.40
CA VAL A 47 15.96 6.52 13.78
C VAL A 47 15.87 6.28 12.26
N ALA A 48 16.97 5.98 11.58
CA ALA A 48 16.94 5.63 10.14
C ALA A 48 16.10 4.38 9.86
N LEU A 49 16.19 3.37 10.73
CA LEU A 49 15.34 2.17 10.68
C LEU A 49 13.86 2.52 10.94
N LEU A 50 13.60 3.37 11.93
CA LEU A 50 12.25 3.86 12.27
C LEU A 50 11.62 4.58 11.07
N HIS A 51 12.35 5.50 10.46
CA HIS A 51 11.90 6.23 9.28
C HIS A 51 11.67 5.33 8.05
N SER A 52 12.33 4.19 7.99
CA SER A 52 12.14 3.18 6.95
C SER A 52 11.06 2.15 7.31
N PHE A 53 10.29 2.34 8.39
CA PHE A 53 9.29 1.42 8.93
C PHE A 53 9.81 -0.02 9.11
N TRP A 54 11.12 -0.18 9.34
CA TRP A 54 11.71 -1.45 9.74
C TRP A 54 11.63 -1.60 11.27
N VAL A 55 10.42 -1.78 11.73
CA VAL A 55 9.97 -1.54 13.10
C VAL A 55 10.64 -2.46 14.11
N GLU A 56 10.70 -3.76 13.81
CA GLU A 56 11.26 -4.75 14.74
C GLU A 56 12.76 -4.53 14.94
N GLU A 57 13.47 -4.16 13.87
CA GLU A 57 14.91 -3.88 13.96
C GLU A 57 15.17 -2.52 14.62
N SER A 58 14.30 -1.52 14.35
CA SER A 58 14.34 -0.22 15.03
C SER A 58 14.16 -0.38 16.55
N GLU A 59 13.17 -1.16 17.00
CA GLU A 59 12.94 -1.42 18.42
C GLU A 59 14.15 -2.10 19.09
N LYS A 60 14.74 -3.11 18.46
CA LYS A 60 15.97 -3.76 18.95
C LYS A 60 17.12 -2.77 19.09
N GLN A 61 17.28 -1.92 18.07
CA GLN A 61 18.38 -0.95 18.07
C GLN A 61 18.18 0.13 19.15
N PHE A 62 16.95 0.63 19.37
CA PHE A 62 16.69 1.55 20.49
C PHE A 62 16.86 0.88 21.84
N THR A 63 16.57 -0.41 21.97
CA THR A 63 16.87 -1.17 23.18
C THR A 63 18.38 -1.22 23.42
N ALA A 64 19.19 -1.50 22.40
CA ALA A 64 20.64 -1.47 22.50
C ALA A 64 21.18 -0.07 22.88
N VAL A 65 20.54 1.01 22.44
CA VAL A 65 20.87 2.38 22.88
C VAL A 65 20.69 2.53 24.39
N THR A 66 19.57 2.02 24.96
CA THR A 66 19.34 2.09 26.43
C THR A 66 20.28 1.19 27.23
N GLU A 67 20.79 0.11 26.64
CA GLU A 67 21.82 -0.75 27.26
C GLU A 67 23.20 -0.09 27.23
N THR A 68 23.55 0.60 26.14
CA THR A 68 24.82 1.32 25.96
C THR A 68 24.90 2.55 26.87
N ASP A 69 23.81 3.29 26.99
CA ASP A 69 23.66 4.45 27.87
C ASP A 69 22.30 4.41 28.59
N PRO A 70 22.24 3.83 29.78
CA PRO A 70 20.99 3.79 30.56
C PRO A 70 20.41 5.16 30.92
N SER A 71 21.19 6.23 30.77
CA SER A 71 20.71 7.60 30.98
C SER A 71 20.14 8.26 29.71
N CYS A 72 20.15 7.57 28.57
CA CYS A 72 19.63 8.03 27.30
C CYS A 72 18.09 7.92 27.24
N VAL A 73 17.40 8.97 27.66
CA VAL A 73 15.92 9.00 27.70
C VAL A 73 15.30 8.83 26.31
N MET A 74 15.98 9.31 25.26
CA MET A 74 15.47 9.21 23.88
C MET A 74 15.55 7.79 23.31
N GLY A 75 16.35 6.89 23.87
CA GLY A 75 16.28 5.46 23.57
C GLY A 75 14.91 4.87 23.92
N HIS A 76 14.37 5.24 25.09
CA HIS A 76 13.02 4.83 25.49
C HIS A 76 11.92 5.49 24.64
N TRP A 77 12.09 6.77 24.23
CA TRP A 77 11.23 7.42 23.24
C TRP A 77 11.18 6.61 21.94
N GLY A 78 12.35 6.18 21.45
CA GLY A 78 12.45 5.41 20.21
C GLY A 78 11.77 4.05 20.29
N ILE A 79 11.86 3.36 21.44
CA ILE A 79 11.10 2.12 21.69
C ILE A 79 9.59 2.39 21.57
N ALA A 80 9.08 3.45 22.21
CA ALA A 80 7.68 3.81 22.15
C ALA A 80 7.26 4.16 20.69
N MET A 81 8.07 4.91 19.96
CA MET A 81 7.80 5.24 18.54
C MET A 81 7.75 3.97 17.67
N SER A 82 8.69 3.05 17.83
CA SER A 82 8.73 1.78 17.08
C SER A 82 7.46 0.95 17.29
N LEU A 83 6.91 0.94 18.50
CA LEU A 83 5.71 0.18 18.86
C LEU A 83 4.40 0.77 18.29
N LEU A 84 4.42 1.95 17.67
CA LEU A 84 3.31 2.43 16.83
C LEU A 84 3.17 1.62 15.53
N GLN A 85 4.22 0.88 15.15
CA GLN A 85 4.32 0.12 13.90
C GLN A 85 4.14 1.00 12.66
N ASN A 86 3.23 0.66 11.72
CA ASN A 86 2.87 1.56 10.64
C ASN A 86 1.67 2.43 11.05
N PRO A 87 1.90 3.66 11.54
CA PRO A 87 0.85 4.51 12.07
C PRO A 87 -0.11 5.05 11.00
N LEU A 88 0.23 4.90 9.71
CA LEU A 88 -0.60 5.32 8.58
C LEU A 88 -1.68 4.29 8.23
N SER A 89 -1.43 3.00 8.52
CA SER A 89 -2.40 1.92 8.23
C SER A 89 -3.56 1.91 9.20
N GLU A 90 -3.31 2.18 10.48
CA GLU A 90 -4.34 2.21 11.53
C GLU A 90 -4.07 3.42 12.47
N PRO A 91 -4.45 4.65 12.05
CA PRO A 91 -4.13 5.88 12.77
C PRO A 91 -4.56 5.86 14.25
N GLY A 92 -3.60 6.13 15.14
CA GLY A 92 -3.82 6.17 16.59
C GLY A 92 -4.03 4.82 17.28
N ARG A 93 -4.03 3.70 16.53
CA ARG A 93 -4.10 2.37 17.13
C ARG A 93 -2.72 1.92 17.61
N VAL A 94 -2.64 1.50 18.86
CA VAL A 94 -1.41 0.98 19.49
C VAL A 94 -1.67 -0.43 19.99
N ARG A 95 -1.08 -1.43 19.33
CA ARG A 95 -1.31 -2.86 19.67
C ARG A 95 -0.56 -3.29 20.91
N ALA A 96 0.67 -2.80 21.10
CA ALA A 96 1.54 -3.12 22.25
C ALA A 96 1.56 -1.99 23.29
N TRP A 97 0.40 -1.43 23.62
CA TRP A 97 0.29 -0.22 24.44
C TRP A 97 0.99 -0.34 25.82
N LYS A 98 0.90 -1.51 26.49
CA LYS A 98 1.56 -1.74 27.81
C LYS A 98 3.09 -1.58 27.70
N LYS A 99 3.69 -2.13 26.64
CA LYS A 99 5.13 -2.05 26.41
C LYS A 99 5.58 -0.63 26.09
N GLY A 100 4.84 0.07 25.24
CA GLY A 100 5.11 1.46 24.90
C GLY A 100 4.90 2.41 26.08
N TRP A 101 3.85 2.19 26.87
CA TRP A 101 3.64 2.95 28.10
C TRP A 101 4.79 2.74 29.10
N ALA A 102 5.24 1.49 29.30
CA ALA A 102 6.38 1.19 30.13
C ALA A 102 7.68 1.89 29.68
N ALA A 103 7.90 1.97 28.35
CA ALA A 103 9.03 2.71 27.81
C ALA A 103 8.96 4.22 28.15
N ILE A 104 7.77 4.82 28.05
CA ILE A 104 7.55 6.24 28.43
C ILE A 104 7.80 6.47 29.94
N GLU A 105 7.28 5.60 30.79
CA GLU A 105 7.52 5.69 32.24
C GLU A 105 9.01 5.51 32.58
N ASN A 106 9.71 4.61 31.89
CA ASN A 106 11.15 4.46 32.03
C ASN A 106 11.89 5.74 31.64
N ALA A 107 11.53 6.37 30.52
CA ALA A 107 12.11 7.65 30.09
C ALA A 107 11.96 8.73 31.20
N LYS A 108 10.79 8.82 31.82
CA LYS A 108 10.53 9.77 32.92
C LYS A 108 11.33 9.44 34.18
N SER A 109 11.46 8.15 34.52
CA SER A 109 12.18 7.71 35.74
C SER A 109 13.68 7.93 35.65
N VAL A 110 14.28 7.82 34.46
CA VAL A 110 15.70 8.09 34.21
C VAL A 110 16.06 9.57 34.42
N GLY A 111 15.12 10.47 34.18
CA GLY A 111 15.29 11.91 34.34
C GLY A 111 15.68 12.63 33.06
N ILE A 112 14.71 13.36 32.54
CA ILE A 112 14.82 14.09 31.24
C ILE A 112 15.72 15.31 31.39
N ARG A 113 16.76 15.42 30.57
CA ARG A 113 17.82 16.44 30.73
C ARG A 113 17.51 17.76 30.00
N THR A 114 16.79 17.71 28.86
CA THR A 114 16.50 18.90 28.08
C THR A 114 15.00 19.10 27.90
N GLU A 115 14.56 20.36 27.75
CA GLU A 115 13.15 20.66 27.47
C GLU A 115 12.71 20.09 26.12
N ARG A 116 13.58 20.09 25.13
CA ARG A 116 13.31 19.52 23.82
C ARG A 116 13.00 18.01 23.92
N GLU A 117 13.80 17.22 24.63
CA GLU A 117 13.53 15.80 24.84
C GLU A 117 12.26 15.56 25.67
N ARG A 118 11.98 16.44 26.63
CA ARG A 118 10.72 16.41 27.39
C ARG A 118 9.51 16.58 26.49
N ASP A 119 9.58 17.51 25.52
CA ASP A 119 8.49 17.77 24.59
C ASP A 119 8.26 16.57 23.64
N TYR A 120 9.32 15.88 23.15
CA TYR A 120 9.22 14.65 22.38
C TYR A 120 8.55 13.51 23.17
N ILE A 121 8.97 13.32 24.42
CA ILE A 121 8.39 12.27 25.29
C ILE A 121 6.94 12.59 25.63
N ALA A 122 6.62 13.87 25.92
CA ALA A 122 5.25 14.29 26.17
C ALA A 122 4.35 14.13 24.93
N ALA A 123 4.88 14.37 23.74
CA ALA A 123 4.13 14.17 22.50
C ALA A 123 3.77 12.69 22.28
N ILE A 124 4.77 11.78 22.35
CA ILE A 124 4.49 10.35 22.12
C ILE A 124 3.60 9.74 23.22
N GLU A 125 3.67 10.24 24.46
CA GLU A 125 2.78 9.81 25.54
C GLU A 125 1.29 9.93 25.17
N LEU A 126 0.91 10.95 24.39
CA LEU A 126 -0.47 11.17 23.98
C LEU A 126 -1.04 10.01 23.13
N MET A 127 -0.17 9.31 22.40
CA MET A 127 -0.57 8.13 21.62
C MET A 127 -0.92 6.93 22.52
N TYR A 128 -0.34 6.87 23.70
CA TYR A 128 -0.47 5.75 24.64
C TYR A 128 -1.43 6.02 25.81
N ARG A 129 -1.86 7.28 26.00
CA ARG A 129 -2.71 7.66 27.12
C ARG A 129 -4.13 7.14 26.94
N GLU A 130 -4.66 6.46 27.99
CA GLU A 130 -6.05 6.01 28.05
C GLU A 130 -6.49 5.18 26.82
N PRO A 131 -5.78 4.09 26.47
CA PRO A 131 -6.02 3.37 25.21
C PRO A 131 -7.37 2.66 25.15
N GLU A 132 -8.00 2.40 26.30
CA GLU A 132 -9.29 1.71 26.41
C GLU A 132 -10.49 2.67 26.37
N THR A 133 -10.29 3.93 26.76
CA THR A 133 -11.39 4.92 26.91
C THR A 133 -11.35 6.05 25.89
N ARG A 134 -10.16 6.39 25.40
CA ARG A 134 -9.99 7.44 24.39
C ARG A 134 -9.84 6.83 23.00
N ASP A 135 -10.67 7.28 22.07
CA ASP A 135 -10.63 6.76 20.71
C ASP A 135 -9.27 7.03 20.02
N PRO A 136 -8.83 6.16 19.11
CA PRO A 136 -7.53 6.25 18.44
C PRO A 136 -7.31 7.58 17.71
N ARG A 137 -8.35 8.10 17.02
CA ARG A 137 -8.22 9.35 16.28
C ARG A 137 -8.00 10.55 17.20
N THR A 138 -8.69 10.60 18.33
CA THR A 138 -8.50 11.66 19.35
C THR A 138 -7.06 11.67 19.86
N ARG A 139 -6.44 10.49 20.07
CA ARG A 139 -5.03 10.39 20.46
C ARG A 139 -4.10 10.87 19.34
N ALA A 140 -4.34 10.46 18.11
CA ALA A 140 -3.55 10.88 16.95
C ALA A 140 -3.61 12.41 16.73
N LEU A 141 -4.78 13.04 16.86
CA LEU A 141 -4.92 14.50 16.78
C LEU A 141 -4.21 15.23 17.91
N ALA A 142 -4.22 14.66 19.12
CA ALA A 142 -3.47 15.23 20.24
C ALA A 142 -1.95 15.15 20.00
N TYR A 143 -1.46 14.04 19.44
CA TYR A 143 -0.07 13.86 19.04
C TYR A 143 0.32 14.84 17.93
N GLU A 144 -0.49 14.99 16.87
CA GLU A 144 -0.25 15.97 15.79
C GLU A 144 -0.08 17.37 16.35
N LYS A 145 -1.02 17.80 17.24
CA LYS A 145 -0.96 19.13 17.85
C LYS A 145 0.31 19.31 18.70
N ALA A 146 0.74 18.30 19.44
CA ALA A 146 1.97 18.35 20.23
C ALA A 146 3.20 18.43 19.30
N MET A 147 3.22 17.67 18.20
CA MET A 147 4.30 17.76 17.20
C MET A 147 4.32 19.11 16.48
N GLU A 148 3.15 19.73 16.21
CA GLU A 148 3.09 21.10 15.70
C GLU A 148 3.74 22.10 16.64
N GLN A 149 3.45 22.03 17.95
CA GLN A 149 4.06 22.90 18.96
C GLN A 149 5.57 22.69 19.04
N LEU A 150 6.02 21.44 18.95
CA LEU A 150 7.44 21.11 18.95
C LEU A 150 8.14 21.69 17.73
N TYR A 151 7.58 21.50 16.54
CA TYR A 151 8.06 22.09 15.28
C TYR A 151 8.15 23.63 15.35
N LEU A 152 7.16 24.29 15.93
CA LEU A 152 7.15 25.76 16.07
C LEU A 152 8.14 26.25 17.13
N ARG A 153 8.33 25.50 18.21
CA ARG A 153 9.22 25.86 19.31
C ARG A 153 10.70 25.67 18.96
N TYR A 154 11.01 24.68 18.11
CA TYR A 154 12.37 24.33 17.71
C TYR A 154 12.53 24.38 16.19
N PRO A 155 12.54 25.57 15.55
CA PRO A 155 12.52 25.71 14.11
C PRO A 155 13.77 25.15 13.39
N GLU A 156 14.89 24.96 14.13
CA GLU A 156 16.12 24.36 13.61
C GLU A 156 16.13 22.82 13.76
N ASP A 157 15.14 22.25 14.44
CA ASP A 157 15.01 20.81 14.62
C ASP A 157 14.35 20.16 13.40
N ARG A 158 15.17 19.61 12.48
CA ARG A 158 14.68 18.95 11.27
C ARG A 158 13.80 17.74 11.59
N GLU A 159 14.17 16.97 12.63
CA GLU A 159 13.38 15.80 13.02
C GLU A 159 11.99 16.18 13.54
N ALA A 160 11.89 17.30 14.27
CA ALA A 160 10.59 17.83 14.68
C ALA A 160 9.69 18.13 13.47
N ALA A 161 10.25 18.73 12.41
CA ALA A 161 9.54 18.99 11.17
C ALA A 161 9.12 17.70 10.45
N ILE A 162 10.02 16.70 10.38
CA ILE A 162 9.76 15.41 9.74
C ILE A 162 8.67 14.62 10.48
N PHE A 163 8.75 14.51 11.81
CA PHE A 163 7.72 13.84 12.60
C PHE A 163 6.40 14.59 12.65
N TYR A 164 6.41 15.94 12.57
CA TYR A 164 5.18 16.70 12.39
C TYR A 164 4.53 16.41 11.03
N ALA A 165 5.29 16.36 9.95
CA ALA A 165 4.77 15.98 8.64
C ALA A 165 4.19 14.55 8.63
N LEU A 166 4.83 13.60 9.32
CA LEU A 166 4.27 12.27 9.53
C LEU A 166 2.95 12.34 10.30
N ALA A 167 2.87 13.14 11.38
CA ALA A 167 1.65 13.28 12.18
C ALA A 167 0.49 13.86 11.37
N LEU A 168 0.75 14.82 10.48
CA LEU A 168 -0.24 15.35 9.52
C LEU A 168 -0.78 14.25 8.58
N ASN A 169 0.09 13.38 8.08
CA ASN A 169 -0.33 12.23 7.26
C ASN A 169 -1.16 11.21 8.05
N ILE A 170 -0.79 10.94 9.32
CA ILE A 170 -1.53 10.05 10.22
C ILE A 170 -2.97 10.55 10.45
N THR A 171 -3.18 11.85 10.54
CA THR A 171 -4.49 12.44 10.87
C THR A 171 -5.31 12.86 9.66
N ALA A 172 -4.75 12.76 8.45
CA ALA A 172 -5.44 13.05 7.20
C ALA A 172 -6.70 12.18 7.05
N LEU A 173 -7.82 12.82 6.66
CA LEU A 173 -9.09 12.10 6.45
C LEU A 173 -9.15 11.52 5.04
N PRO A 174 -9.54 10.26 4.87
CA PRO A 174 -9.73 9.66 3.53
C PRO A 174 -10.84 10.35 2.70
N THR A 175 -11.70 11.13 3.36
CA THR A 175 -12.80 11.88 2.72
C THR A 175 -12.45 13.34 2.45
N ASP A 176 -11.29 13.83 2.90
CA ASP A 176 -10.84 15.20 2.61
C ASP A 176 -10.20 15.28 1.22
N LYS A 177 -11.00 15.70 0.25
CA LYS A 177 -10.57 15.92 -1.15
C LYS A 177 -9.83 17.25 -1.35
N THR A 178 -9.61 18.04 -0.31
CA THR A 178 -8.74 19.24 -0.37
C THR A 178 -7.27 18.87 -0.14
N TYR A 179 -7.02 17.69 0.43
CA TYR A 179 -5.67 17.20 0.78
C TYR A 179 -4.88 18.16 1.67
N ALA A 180 -5.57 18.89 2.55
CA ALA A 180 -4.96 19.97 3.33
C ALA A 180 -3.76 19.49 4.17
N ASN A 181 -3.90 18.39 4.89
CA ASN A 181 -2.82 17.82 5.69
C ASN A 181 -1.67 17.29 4.82
N GLN A 182 -1.99 16.60 3.75
CA GLN A 182 -1.00 16.03 2.82
C GLN A 182 -0.18 17.13 2.13
N LEU A 183 -0.83 18.20 1.67
CA LEU A 183 -0.16 19.35 1.06
C LEU A 183 0.71 20.11 2.06
N LYS A 184 0.25 20.27 3.31
CA LYS A 184 1.03 20.88 4.37
C LYS A 184 2.27 20.04 4.72
N ALA A 185 2.09 18.72 4.89
CA ALA A 185 3.19 17.78 5.13
C ALA A 185 4.20 17.79 3.99
N GLY A 186 3.72 17.66 2.75
CA GLY A 186 4.55 17.69 1.56
C GLY A 186 5.37 18.97 1.42
N ALA A 187 4.78 20.14 1.67
CA ALA A 187 5.50 21.42 1.61
C ALA A 187 6.64 21.52 2.63
N ILE A 188 6.44 21.00 3.85
CA ILE A 188 7.50 20.92 4.88
C ILE A 188 8.63 19.99 4.38
N LEU A 189 8.26 18.82 3.90
CA LEU A 189 9.22 17.79 3.49
C LEU A 189 9.98 18.15 2.20
N GLU A 190 9.35 18.76 1.20
CA GLU A 190 10.00 19.24 -0.02
C GLU A 190 11.14 20.22 0.27
N LYS A 191 10.92 21.15 1.23
CA LYS A 191 11.97 22.07 1.66
C LYS A 191 13.15 21.31 2.30
N LEU A 192 12.84 20.35 3.18
CA LEU A 192 13.88 19.54 3.84
C LEU A 192 14.58 18.60 2.86
N PHE A 193 13.90 18.09 1.85
CA PHE A 193 14.48 17.24 0.82
C PHE A 193 15.59 17.93 0.01
N ALA A 194 15.42 19.23 -0.23
CA ALA A 194 16.46 20.03 -0.87
C ALA A 194 17.71 20.23 0.03
N GLU A 195 17.52 20.26 1.36
CA GLU A 195 18.60 20.41 2.34
C GLU A 195 19.30 19.08 2.68
N GLN A 196 18.53 17.99 2.76
CA GLN A 196 18.95 16.66 3.21
C GLN A 196 18.40 15.55 2.29
N PRO A 197 18.87 15.47 1.03
CA PRO A 197 18.33 14.55 0.03
C PRO A 197 18.49 13.07 0.39
N ASP A 198 19.49 12.73 1.21
CA ASP A 198 19.78 11.35 1.61
C ASP A 198 19.09 10.93 2.93
N HIS A 199 18.19 11.77 3.47
CA HIS A 199 17.47 11.44 4.69
C HIS A 199 16.28 10.52 4.39
N PRO A 200 16.22 9.27 4.95
CA PRO A 200 15.23 8.27 4.59
C PRO A 200 13.79 8.70 4.92
N GLY A 201 13.56 9.34 6.07
CA GLY A 201 12.24 9.79 6.49
C GLY A 201 11.65 10.86 5.59
N ILE A 202 12.47 11.75 5.06
CA ILE A 202 12.00 12.83 4.19
C ILE A 202 11.46 12.25 2.88
N ALA A 203 12.25 11.44 2.16
CA ALA A 203 11.82 10.83 0.91
C ALA A 203 10.59 9.92 1.11
N HIS A 204 10.61 9.10 2.17
CA HIS A 204 9.52 8.20 2.53
C HIS A 204 8.20 8.94 2.77
N TYR A 205 8.24 9.99 3.59
CA TYR A 205 7.02 10.72 3.95
C TYR A 205 6.53 11.65 2.84
N ILE A 206 7.37 12.10 1.92
CA ILE A 206 6.95 12.74 0.66
C ILE A 206 6.10 11.76 -0.16
N ILE A 207 6.54 10.49 -0.28
CA ILE A 207 5.78 9.47 -1.00
C ILE A 207 4.40 9.33 -0.35
N HIS A 208 4.30 9.16 0.96
CA HIS A 208 3.01 9.05 1.65
C HIS A 208 2.14 10.31 1.56
N SER A 209 2.75 11.51 1.56
CA SER A 209 2.01 12.76 1.40
C SER A 209 1.38 12.88 0.01
N TYR A 210 1.98 12.27 -1.00
CA TYR A 210 1.57 12.42 -2.39
C TYR A 210 1.07 11.11 -3.04
N ASP A 211 0.84 10.05 -2.25
CA ASP A 211 0.24 8.79 -2.71
C ASP A 211 -1.27 8.92 -2.96
N TYR A 212 -1.62 9.92 -3.76
CA TYR A 212 -2.99 10.24 -4.17
C TYR A 212 -2.99 10.66 -5.65
N PRO A 213 -3.99 10.26 -6.46
CA PRO A 213 -4.00 10.53 -7.90
C PRO A 213 -3.67 11.97 -8.29
N PRO A 214 -4.29 13.03 -7.69
CA PRO A 214 -4.01 14.40 -8.10
C PRO A 214 -2.66 14.95 -7.60
N LEU A 215 -1.98 14.26 -6.66
CA LEU A 215 -0.74 14.71 -6.03
C LEU A 215 0.48 13.90 -6.47
N ALA A 216 0.28 12.70 -7.03
CA ALA A 216 1.33 11.72 -7.24
C ALA A 216 2.53 12.23 -8.06
N SER A 217 2.30 13.10 -9.03
CA SER A 217 3.39 13.68 -9.84
C SER A 217 4.41 14.46 -9.01
N ARG A 218 4.00 15.06 -7.88
CA ARG A 218 4.90 15.77 -6.94
C ARG A 218 5.82 14.81 -6.19
N GLY A 219 5.38 13.56 -5.96
CA GLY A 219 6.16 12.54 -5.27
C GLY A 219 7.22 11.85 -6.13
N LEU A 220 7.21 12.05 -7.47
CA LEU A 220 8.02 11.26 -8.39
C LEU A 220 9.53 11.37 -8.15
N ALA A 221 10.04 12.56 -7.84
CA ALA A 221 11.46 12.75 -7.57
C ALA A 221 11.91 11.98 -6.31
N ALA A 222 11.16 12.09 -5.21
CA ALA A 222 11.44 11.35 -3.98
C ALA A 222 11.31 9.83 -4.20
N ALA A 223 10.29 9.37 -4.94
CA ALA A 223 10.11 7.96 -5.27
C ALA A 223 11.30 7.38 -6.04
N ARG A 224 11.82 8.08 -7.04
CA ARG A 224 12.98 7.63 -7.81
C ARG A 224 14.26 7.55 -6.97
N HIS A 225 14.38 8.39 -5.97
CA HIS A 225 15.59 8.46 -5.15
C HIS A 225 15.56 7.57 -3.90
N TYR A 226 14.40 7.28 -3.34
CA TYR A 226 14.29 6.59 -2.04
C TYR A 226 14.90 5.19 -2.03
N ALA A 227 14.76 4.41 -3.10
CA ALA A 227 15.39 3.09 -3.21
C ALA A 227 16.93 3.15 -3.17
N GLU A 228 17.54 4.28 -3.55
CA GLU A 228 18.98 4.51 -3.49
C GLU A 228 19.43 4.99 -2.10
N ILE A 229 18.56 5.70 -1.37
CA ILE A 229 18.80 6.14 0.02
C ILE A 229 18.86 4.95 0.96
N ALA A 230 17.81 4.11 0.94
CA ALA A 230 17.63 3.02 1.91
C ALA A 230 17.48 1.63 1.27
N PRO A 231 18.44 1.17 0.42
CA PRO A 231 18.35 -0.11 -0.28
C PRO A 231 18.41 -1.33 0.65
N SER A 232 18.83 -1.14 1.90
CA SER A 232 18.85 -2.21 2.90
C SER A 232 17.49 -2.47 3.53
N SER A 233 16.53 -1.56 3.40
CA SER A 233 15.15 -1.74 3.83
C SER A 233 14.29 -2.31 2.70
N SER A 234 13.60 -3.42 2.96
CA SER A 234 12.62 -3.96 2.00
C SER A 234 11.47 -2.99 1.76
N HIS A 235 11.04 -2.26 2.80
CA HIS A 235 10.02 -1.21 2.69
C HIS A 235 10.53 -0.02 1.86
N GLY A 236 11.81 0.41 2.06
CA GLY A 236 12.42 1.46 1.27
C GLY A 236 12.49 1.15 -0.23
N LEU A 237 12.68 -0.13 -0.59
CA LEU A 237 12.64 -0.59 -1.98
C LEU A 237 11.22 -0.68 -2.53
N HIS A 238 10.20 -0.94 -1.68
CA HIS A 238 8.81 -1.05 -2.07
C HIS A 238 8.13 0.32 -2.28
N MET A 239 8.38 1.28 -1.40
CA MET A 239 7.64 2.55 -1.34
C MET A 239 7.60 3.36 -2.65
N PRO A 240 8.66 3.39 -3.49
CA PRO A 240 8.58 4.03 -4.80
C PRO A 240 7.41 3.54 -5.65
N SER A 241 7.03 2.25 -5.51
CA SER A 241 5.95 1.65 -6.28
C SER A 241 4.57 2.26 -5.99
N HIS A 242 4.37 2.91 -4.85
CA HIS A 242 3.15 3.66 -4.56
C HIS A 242 2.93 4.77 -5.60
N ILE A 243 3.93 5.66 -5.74
CA ILE A 243 3.87 6.75 -6.72
C ILE A 243 3.85 6.23 -8.16
N PHE A 244 4.68 5.22 -8.48
CA PHE A 244 4.69 4.63 -9.82
C PHE A 244 3.34 4.03 -10.19
N THR A 245 2.66 3.39 -9.25
CA THR A 245 1.31 2.84 -9.45
C THR A 245 0.29 3.95 -9.68
N GLN A 246 0.28 5.01 -8.85
CA GLN A 246 -0.61 6.15 -9.03
C GLN A 246 -0.43 6.85 -10.40
N LEU A 247 0.78 6.83 -10.94
CA LEU A 247 1.10 7.40 -12.26
C LEU A 247 0.95 6.42 -13.43
N GLY A 248 0.56 5.16 -13.16
CA GLY A 248 0.47 4.11 -14.17
C GLY A 248 1.81 3.75 -14.80
N MET A 249 2.91 3.89 -14.06
CA MET A 249 4.28 3.53 -14.44
C MET A 249 4.55 2.07 -14.05
N TRP A 250 3.91 1.14 -14.78
CA TRP A 250 3.82 -0.27 -14.38
C TRP A 250 5.17 -0.96 -14.27
N GLN A 251 6.11 -0.70 -15.20
CA GLN A 251 7.41 -1.35 -15.18
C GLN A 251 8.27 -0.89 -14.00
N ASP A 252 8.21 0.40 -13.64
CA ASP A 252 8.91 0.93 -12.45
C ASP A 252 8.32 0.34 -11.16
N SER A 253 6.98 0.22 -11.07
CA SER A 253 6.30 -0.45 -9.96
C SER A 253 6.71 -1.92 -9.84
N ILE A 254 6.80 -2.65 -10.96
CA ILE A 254 7.27 -4.04 -11.01
C ILE A 254 8.69 -4.15 -10.46
N GLN A 255 9.63 -3.33 -10.94
CA GLN A 255 11.03 -3.39 -10.51
C GLN A 255 11.20 -3.09 -9.02
N SER A 256 10.51 -2.06 -8.49
CA SER A 256 10.47 -1.76 -7.05
C SER A 256 10.04 -2.98 -6.23
N ASN A 257 8.96 -3.62 -6.62
CA ASN A 257 8.40 -4.74 -5.84
C ASN A 257 9.20 -6.04 -6.00
N ILE A 258 9.87 -6.27 -7.12
CA ILE A 258 10.84 -7.37 -7.28
C ILE A 258 12.02 -7.17 -6.33
N ALA A 259 12.61 -5.96 -6.31
CA ALA A 259 13.72 -5.63 -5.43
C ALA A 259 13.34 -5.77 -3.95
N ALA A 260 12.17 -5.25 -3.56
CA ALA A 260 11.63 -5.39 -2.21
C ALA A 260 11.44 -6.85 -1.81
N GLY A 261 10.86 -7.66 -2.69
CA GLY A 261 10.67 -9.09 -2.45
C GLY A 261 11.96 -9.89 -2.32
N ALA A 262 12.99 -9.55 -3.10
CA ALA A 262 14.32 -10.13 -2.98
C ALA A 262 14.93 -9.79 -1.61
N ARG A 263 14.85 -8.52 -1.20
CA ARG A 263 15.35 -8.08 0.10
C ARG A 263 14.60 -8.72 1.26
N THR A 264 13.26 -8.84 1.17
CA THR A 264 12.45 -9.53 2.19
C THR A 264 12.90 -10.98 2.39
N LYS A 265 13.27 -11.69 1.31
CA LYS A 265 13.82 -13.06 1.41
C LYS A 265 15.16 -13.13 2.15
N GLU A 266 15.99 -12.09 2.01
CA GLU A 266 17.30 -12.02 2.67
C GLU A 266 17.21 -11.72 4.16
N VAL A 267 16.32 -10.78 4.56
CA VAL A 267 16.25 -10.27 5.95
C VAL A 267 15.11 -10.87 6.76
N GLY A 268 14.24 -11.64 6.15
CA GLY A 268 12.97 -12.05 6.73
C GLY A 268 11.90 -10.96 6.60
N GLY A 269 10.67 -11.29 6.97
CA GLY A 269 9.54 -10.36 6.94
C GLY A 269 8.37 -10.84 6.10
N ASP A 270 7.33 -9.99 6.00
CA ASP A 270 6.09 -10.29 5.29
C ASP A 270 6.12 -9.69 3.87
N PRO A 271 6.18 -10.50 2.80
CA PRO A 271 6.16 -10.01 1.44
C PRO A 271 4.76 -9.64 0.93
N SER A 272 3.69 -9.89 1.69
CA SER A 272 2.32 -9.85 1.18
C SER A 272 1.93 -8.48 0.63
N HIS A 273 2.36 -7.38 1.26
CA HIS A 273 2.07 -6.04 0.79
C HIS A 273 2.71 -5.73 -0.57
N SER A 274 4.00 -5.98 -0.74
CA SER A 274 4.69 -5.78 -2.02
C SER A 274 4.16 -6.73 -3.13
N ARG A 275 3.71 -7.94 -2.77
CA ARG A 275 3.09 -8.87 -3.73
C ARG A 275 1.75 -8.39 -4.26
N HIS A 276 0.98 -7.66 -3.44
CA HIS A 276 -0.27 -7.04 -3.88
C HIS A 276 -0.02 -5.99 -4.98
N PHE A 277 0.98 -5.12 -4.81
CA PHE A 277 1.38 -4.14 -5.83
C PHE A 277 1.95 -4.83 -7.08
N LEU A 278 2.79 -5.84 -6.89
CA LEU A 278 3.46 -6.55 -7.97
C LEU A 278 2.47 -7.24 -8.92
N ILE A 279 1.50 -8.00 -8.37
CA ILE A 279 0.51 -8.68 -9.21
C ILE A 279 -0.37 -7.68 -9.95
N TYR A 280 -0.75 -6.58 -9.29
CA TYR A 280 -1.55 -5.54 -9.92
C TYR A 280 -0.82 -4.94 -11.12
N ALA A 281 0.45 -4.56 -10.96
CA ALA A 281 1.25 -3.99 -12.03
C ALA A 281 1.49 -4.99 -13.19
N TYR A 282 1.76 -6.26 -12.89
CA TYR A 282 1.86 -7.28 -13.93
C TYR A 282 0.58 -7.42 -14.76
N LEU A 283 -0.58 -7.41 -14.09
CA LEU A 283 -1.88 -7.53 -14.78
C LEU A 283 -2.18 -6.34 -15.67
N GLN A 284 -1.72 -5.12 -15.33
CA GLN A 284 -1.87 -3.96 -16.20
C GLN A 284 -0.98 -4.05 -17.46
N GLY A 285 0.18 -4.70 -17.36
CA GLY A 285 1.07 -4.96 -18.51
C GLY A 285 0.76 -6.25 -19.30
N ALA A 286 -0.36 -6.94 -19.03
CA ALA A 286 -0.70 -8.26 -19.58
C ALA A 286 0.43 -9.31 -19.40
N GLN A 287 1.18 -9.22 -18.31
CA GLN A 287 2.23 -10.18 -17.92
C GLN A 287 1.60 -11.29 -17.04
N ASP A 288 0.68 -12.02 -17.63
CA ASP A 288 -0.22 -12.94 -16.90
C ASP A 288 0.49 -14.14 -16.31
N ARG A 289 1.59 -14.62 -16.90
CA ARG A 289 2.40 -15.72 -16.35
C ARG A 289 3.15 -15.27 -15.11
N ALA A 290 3.75 -14.08 -15.16
CA ALA A 290 4.42 -13.50 -13.99
C ALA A 290 3.41 -13.21 -12.86
N ALA A 291 2.22 -12.70 -13.20
CA ALA A 291 1.13 -12.53 -12.23
C ALA A 291 0.70 -13.86 -11.60
N LYS A 292 0.65 -14.96 -12.39
CA LYS A 292 0.36 -16.30 -11.88
C LYS A 292 1.40 -16.81 -10.88
N GLN A 293 2.69 -16.54 -11.13
CA GLN A 293 3.75 -16.89 -10.20
C GLN A 293 3.59 -16.21 -8.84
N VAL A 294 3.19 -14.92 -8.84
CA VAL A 294 2.88 -14.20 -7.59
C VAL A 294 1.68 -14.81 -6.87
N LEU A 295 0.62 -15.17 -7.58
CA LEU A 295 -0.53 -15.86 -7.02
C LEU A 295 -0.13 -17.20 -6.38
N ASP A 296 0.70 -18.00 -7.08
CA ASP A 296 1.15 -19.30 -6.59
C ASP A 296 2.03 -19.13 -5.33
N GLU A 297 2.94 -18.15 -5.33
CA GLU A 297 3.76 -17.84 -4.15
C GLU A 297 2.89 -17.47 -2.95
N VAL A 298 1.90 -16.58 -3.13
CA VAL A 298 1.02 -16.15 -2.04
C VAL A 298 0.16 -17.30 -1.49
N ASN A 299 -0.27 -18.22 -2.33
CA ASN A 299 -1.02 -19.40 -1.91
C ASN A 299 -0.24 -20.32 -0.98
N THR A 300 1.11 -20.29 -1.00
CA THR A 300 1.97 -21.06 -0.09
C THR A 300 2.17 -20.38 1.28
N LEU A 301 1.89 -19.08 1.39
CA LEU A 301 2.10 -18.33 2.62
C LEU A 301 1.08 -18.69 3.70
N ARG A 302 1.51 -18.63 4.97
CA ARG A 302 0.61 -18.79 6.12
C ARG A 302 -0.13 -17.49 6.43
N LEU A 303 -1.29 -17.60 7.08
CA LEU A 303 -2.07 -16.45 7.57
C LEU A 303 -1.53 -15.82 8.87
N ASP A 304 -0.32 -16.14 9.28
CA ASP A 304 0.29 -15.68 10.51
C ASP A 304 1.42 -14.67 10.19
N PRO A 305 1.45 -13.49 10.83
CA PRO A 305 0.46 -12.93 11.77
C PRO A 305 -0.86 -12.51 11.09
N PRO A 306 -2.01 -12.60 11.81
CA PRO A 306 -3.33 -12.29 11.25
C PRO A 306 -3.60 -10.78 11.22
N THR A 307 -2.96 -10.04 10.32
CA THR A 307 -3.23 -8.61 10.12
C THR A 307 -4.28 -8.42 9.03
N LEU A 308 -5.07 -7.34 9.11
CA LEU A 308 -6.09 -7.04 8.09
C LEU A 308 -5.46 -6.85 6.70
N GLY A 309 -4.31 -6.17 6.61
CA GLY A 309 -3.58 -6.02 5.36
C GLY A 309 -3.17 -7.35 4.73
N ARG A 310 -2.70 -8.31 5.55
CA ARG A 310 -2.36 -9.66 5.09
C ARG A 310 -3.60 -10.44 4.65
N HIS A 311 -4.69 -10.38 5.44
CA HIS A 311 -5.96 -10.99 5.07
C HIS A 311 -6.49 -10.44 3.74
N THR A 312 -6.41 -9.11 3.55
CA THR A 312 -6.80 -8.45 2.30
C THR A 312 -5.97 -8.96 1.12
N THR A 313 -4.65 -9.06 1.27
CA THR A 313 -3.75 -9.59 0.24
C THR A 313 -4.14 -11.00 -0.22
N PHE A 314 -4.45 -11.90 0.72
CA PHE A 314 -4.87 -13.26 0.41
C PHE A 314 -6.20 -13.35 -0.34
N ALA A 315 -7.10 -12.38 -0.16
CA ALA A 315 -8.36 -12.33 -0.87
C ALA A 315 -8.25 -11.63 -2.22
N VAL A 316 -7.53 -10.49 -2.25
CA VAL A 316 -7.48 -9.63 -3.44
C VAL A 316 -6.63 -10.19 -4.56
N ILE A 317 -5.54 -10.88 -4.26
CA ILE A 317 -4.64 -11.43 -5.28
C ILE A 317 -5.36 -12.42 -6.19
N PRO A 318 -6.04 -13.48 -5.70
CA PRO A 318 -6.79 -14.37 -6.56
C PRO A 318 -7.97 -13.68 -7.26
N ALA A 319 -8.66 -12.76 -6.58
CA ALA A 319 -9.78 -12.02 -7.17
C ALA A 319 -9.31 -11.13 -8.34
N ARG A 320 -8.24 -10.33 -8.16
CA ARG A 320 -7.67 -9.51 -9.25
C ARG A 320 -7.14 -10.35 -10.39
N TYR A 321 -6.45 -11.45 -10.08
CA TYR A 321 -5.95 -12.34 -11.13
C TYR A 321 -7.05 -12.85 -12.06
N ALA A 322 -8.22 -13.16 -11.51
CA ALA A 322 -9.37 -13.59 -12.32
C ALA A 322 -10.08 -12.42 -13.02
N ILE A 323 -10.42 -11.34 -12.28
CA ILE A 323 -11.25 -10.24 -12.79
C ILE A 323 -10.49 -9.42 -13.85
N GLU A 324 -9.23 -9.04 -13.59
CA GLU A 324 -8.45 -8.20 -14.52
C GLU A 324 -8.19 -8.89 -15.86
N ARG A 325 -8.14 -10.21 -15.86
CA ARG A 325 -8.03 -11.04 -17.08
C ARG A 325 -9.37 -11.37 -17.71
N ARG A 326 -10.49 -10.95 -17.11
CA ARG A 326 -11.85 -11.32 -17.51
C ARG A 326 -12.08 -12.85 -17.54
N ALA A 327 -11.35 -13.59 -16.70
CA ALA A 327 -11.49 -15.04 -16.54
C ALA A 327 -12.71 -15.36 -15.65
N TRP A 328 -13.90 -15.09 -16.20
CA TRP A 328 -15.14 -15.05 -15.41
C TRP A 328 -15.50 -16.40 -14.77
N SER A 329 -15.22 -17.51 -15.45
CA SER A 329 -15.43 -18.84 -14.87
C SER A 329 -14.48 -19.10 -13.71
N GLU A 330 -13.22 -18.63 -13.77
CA GLU A 330 -12.29 -18.69 -12.64
C GLU A 330 -12.80 -17.84 -11.48
N ALA A 331 -13.26 -16.60 -11.75
CA ALA A 331 -13.81 -15.71 -10.73
C ALA A 331 -15.04 -16.31 -10.05
N ALA A 332 -15.97 -16.90 -10.80
CA ALA A 332 -17.16 -17.57 -10.27
C ALA A 332 -16.83 -18.77 -9.36
N GLY A 333 -15.71 -19.46 -9.62
CA GLY A 333 -15.24 -20.62 -8.87
C GLY A 333 -14.37 -20.30 -7.66
N LEU A 334 -14.06 -19.03 -7.38
CA LEU A 334 -13.22 -18.67 -6.23
C LEU A 334 -13.88 -19.06 -4.89
N GLU A 335 -13.10 -19.62 -3.99
CA GLU A 335 -13.53 -19.93 -2.62
C GLU A 335 -12.80 -19.05 -1.61
N PRO A 336 -13.51 -18.51 -0.61
CA PRO A 336 -12.87 -17.73 0.45
C PRO A 336 -11.92 -18.61 1.24
N ARG A 337 -10.71 -18.11 1.48
CA ARG A 337 -9.77 -18.81 2.36
C ARG A 337 -10.29 -18.77 3.80
N ALA A 338 -10.21 -19.90 4.50
CA ALA A 338 -10.65 -20.00 5.89
C ALA A 338 -9.84 -19.05 6.81
N GLY A 339 -10.52 -18.45 7.79
CA GLY A 339 -9.89 -17.57 8.79
C GLY A 339 -9.67 -16.13 8.35
N LEU A 340 -10.12 -15.73 7.15
CA LEU A 340 -10.05 -14.32 6.73
C LEU A 340 -11.06 -13.45 7.50
N GLU A 341 -10.67 -12.20 7.73
CA GLU A 341 -11.57 -11.15 8.23
C GLU A 341 -12.73 -10.91 7.26
N PRO A 342 -13.90 -10.48 7.75
CA PRO A 342 -15.08 -10.24 6.90
C PRO A 342 -14.82 -9.31 5.71
N ALA A 343 -14.05 -8.24 5.89
CA ALA A 343 -13.74 -7.30 4.81
C ALA A 343 -12.91 -7.94 3.68
N ALA A 344 -11.97 -8.80 4.03
CA ALA A 344 -11.19 -9.56 3.06
C ALA A 344 -12.05 -10.65 2.38
N THR A 345 -12.87 -11.36 3.16
CA THR A 345 -13.81 -12.37 2.65
C THR A 345 -14.78 -11.78 1.62
N ALA A 346 -15.24 -10.54 1.83
CA ALA A 346 -16.13 -9.84 0.89
C ALA A 346 -15.52 -9.70 -0.51
N ILE A 347 -14.21 -9.47 -0.63
CA ILE A 347 -13.52 -9.34 -1.92
C ILE A 347 -13.68 -10.62 -2.75
N THR A 348 -13.56 -11.78 -2.12
CA THR A 348 -13.76 -13.07 -2.81
C THR A 348 -15.21 -13.25 -3.27
N TYR A 349 -16.19 -12.90 -2.43
CA TYR A 349 -17.60 -13.00 -2.82
C TYR A 349 -17.98 -11.98 -3.89
N PHE A 350 -17.37 -10.80 -3.90
CA PHE A 350 -17.53 -9.85 -5.01
C PHE A 350 -17.04 -10.45 -6.33
N ALA A 351 -15.83 -11.03 -6.34
CA ALA A 351 -15.30 -11.68 -7.53
C ALA A 351 -16.20 -12.83 -8.02
N ARG A 352 -16.71 -13.66 -7.10
CA ARG A 352 -17.67 -14.73 -7.39
C ARG A 352 -18.97 -14.18 -7.99
N ALA A 353 -19.52 -13.13 -7.40
CA ALA A 353 -20.76 -12.51 -7.89
C ALA A 353 -20.57 -11.99 -9.31
N MET A 354 -19.49 -11.22 -9.55
CA MET A 354 -19.19 -10.68 -10.88
C MET A 354 -18.93 -11.80 -11.89
N GLY A 355 -18.13 -12.81 -11.54
CA GLY A 355 -17.89 -13.98 -12.39
C GLY A 355 -19.18 -14.69 -12.75
N SER A 356 -20.05 -14.98 -11.77
CA SER A 356 -21.33 -15.65 -11.99
C SER A 356 -22.26 -14.82 -12.89
N VAL A 357 -22.37 -13.49 -12.68
CA VAL A 357 -23.14 -12.61 -13.57
C VAL A 357 -22.62 -12.68 -14.98
N ARG A 358 -21.31 -12.60 -15.19
CA ARG A 358 -20.68 -12.54 -16.51
C ARG A 358 -20.76 -13.84 -17.30
N ILE A 359 -20.96 -14.99 -16.63
CA ILE A 359 -21.24 -16.30 -17.28
C ILE A 359 -22.75 -16.61 -17.35
N GLY A 360 -23.64 -15.69 -16.93
CA GLY A 360 -25.09 -15.88 -16.99
C GLY A 360 -25.71 -16.69 -15.82
N ASP A 361 -24.95 -17.01 -14.77
CA ASP A 361 -25.42 -17.78 -13.61
C ASP A 361 -26.02 -16.86 -12.53
N ALA A 362 -27.26 -16.44 -12.75
CA ALA A 362 -27.98 -15.58 -11.81
C ALA A 362 -28.17 -16.22 -10.41
N ALA A 363 -28.29 -17.55 -10.33
CA ALA A 363 -28.53 -18.24 -9.08
C ALA A 363 -27.32 -18.15 -8.14
N ASN A 364 -26.11 -18.44 -8.63
CA ASN A 364 -24.87 -18.33 -7.86
C ASN A 364 -24.49 -16.86 -7.62
N ALA A 365 -24.80 -15.95 -8.56
CA ALA A 365 -24.64 -14.51 -8.33
C ALA A 365 -25.46 -14.03 -7.12
N ARG A 366 -26.75 -14.38 -7.02
CA ARG A 366 -27.60 -14.04 -5.85
C ARG A 366 -27.02 -14.58 -4.54
N LYS A 367 -26.58 -15.84 -4.50
CA LYS A 367 -25.96 -16.41 -3.28
C LYS A 367 -24.70 -15.64 -2.85
N ALA A 368 -23.85 -15.24 -3.79
CA ALA A 368 -22.66 -14.46 -3.49
C ALA A 368 -23.01 -13.05 -2.98
N ILE A 369 -24.03 -12.40 -3.57
CA ILE A 369 -24.54 -11.08 -3.14
C ILE A 369 -25.16 -11.15 -1.74
N GLU A 370 -25.92 -12.20 -1.42
CA GLU A 370 -26.46 -12.43 -0.07
C GLU A 370 -25.35 -12.57 0.98
N LYS A 371 -24.23 -13.22 0.61
CA LYS A 371 -23.03 -13.28 1.46
C LYS A 371 -22.39 -11.92 1.67
N LEU A 372 -22.28 -11.10 0.62
CA LEU A 372 -21.79 -9.71 0.75
C LEU A 372 -22.67 -8.90 1.70
N HIS A 373 -24.01 -9.03 1.58
CA HIS A 373 -24.95 -8.38 2.49
C HIS A 373 -24.73 -8.83 3.95
N SER A 374 -24.67 -10.14 4.19
CA SER A 374 -24.45 -10.71 5.52
C SER A 374 -23.11 -10.26 6.13
N LEU A 375 -22.04 -10.20 5.33
CA LEU A 375 -20.73 -9.71 5.77
C LEU A 375 -20.77 -8.22 6.13
N ARG A 376 -21.52 -7.42 5.37
CA ARG A 376 -21.72 -5.99 5.67
C ARG A 376 -22.42 -5.77 7.01
N GLU A 377 -23.48 -6.53 7.28
CA GLU A 377 -24.22 -6.48 8.55
C GLU A 377 -23.35 -6.97 9.74
N ALA A 378 -22.61 -8.07 9.56
CA ALA A 378 -21.76 -8.64 10.59
C ALA A 378 -20.51 -7.78 10.89
N PHE A 379 -20.02 -6.99 9.92
CA PHE A 379 -18.82 -6.16 10.08
C PHE A 379 -19.02 -5.03 11.10
N GLY A 380 -20.25 -4.63 11.35
CA GLY A 380 -20.61 -3.60 12.33
C GLY A 380 -20.33 -2.17 11.86
N LYS A 381 -20.72 -1.21 12.72
CA LYS A 381 -20.67 0.23 12.42
C LYS A 381 -19.63 0.96 13.28
N THR A 382 -18.52 0.33 13.66
CA THR A 382 -17.49 1.04 14.42
C THR A 382 -16.82 2.10 13.54
N LYS A 383 -16.64 3.31 14.06
CA LYS A 383 -16.04 4.44 13.32
C LYS A 383 -14.64 4.11 12.78
N GLU A 384 -13.87 3.32 13.51
CA GLU A 384 -12.51 2.93 13.16
C GLU A 384 -12.44 1.99 11.95
N ARG A 385 -13.53 1.31 11.64
CA ARG A 385 -13.65 0.37 10.52
C ARG A 385 -14.60 0.86 9.43
N ALA A 386 -15.08 2.10 9.51
CA ALA A 386 -16.10 2.64 8.60
C ALA A 386 -15.68 2.48 7.13
N TRP A 387 -14.44 2.83 6.78
CA TRP A 387 -13.93 2.70 5.42
C TRP A 387 -14.07 1.27 4.86
N TRP A 388 -13.71 0.26 5.65
CA TRP A 388 -13.83 -1.14 5.22
C TRP A 388 -15.29 -1.57 5.05
N GLY A 389 -16.19 -1.08 5.91
CA GLY A 389 -17.64 -1.29 5.79
C GLY A 389 -18.19 -0.68 4.50
N ASP A 390 -17.72 0.50 4.13
CA ASP A 390 -18.10 1.18 2.88
C ASP A 390 -17.57 0.43 1.66
N GLN A 391 -16.36 -0.13 1.72
CA GLN A 391 -15.84 -1.00 0.65
C GLN A 391 -16.71 -2.24 0.43
N ILE A 392 -17.19 -2.90 1.49
CA ILE A 392 -18.13 -4.02 1.36
C ILE A 392 -19.44 -3.55 0.72
N GLN A 393 -19.93 -2.36 1.10
CA GLN A 393 -21.15 -1.79 0.52
C GLN A 393 -21.00 -1.49 -0.97
N ILE A 394 -19.87 -0.92 -1.40
CA ILE A 394 -19.56 -0.65 -2.81
C ILE A 394 -19.57 -1.97 -3.59
N GLN A 395 -18.89 -3.01 -3.10
CA GLN A 395 -18.86 -4.34 -3.70
C GLN A 395 -20.26 -4.95 -3.82
N HIS A 396 -21.06 -4.88 -2.75
CA HIS A 396 -22.44 -5.39 -2.76
C HIS A 396 -23.31 -4.67 -3.80
N ARG A 397 -23.26 -3.32 -3.84
CA ARG A 397 -24.07 -2.51 -4.77
C ARG A 397 -23.66 -2.74 -6.22
N ALA A 398 -22.35 -2.80 -6.52
CA ALA A 398 -21.86 -3.06 -7.87
C ALA A 398 -22.31 -4.44 -8.37
N ALA A 399 -22.14 -5.48 -7.55
CA ALA A 399 -22.60 -6.83 -7.90
C ALA A 399 -24.13 -6.90 -8.08
N THR A 400 -24.91 -6.20 -7.23
CA THR A 400 -26.37 -6.11 -7.34
C THR A 400 -26.78 -5.41 -8.65
N ALA A 401 -26.10 -4.33 -9.02
CA ALA A 401 -26.38 -3.62 -10.27
C ALA A 401 -26.16 -4.53 -11.50
N TRP A 402 -25.06 -5.27 -11.50
CA TRP A 402 -24.77 -6.20 -12.59
C TRP A 402 -25.71 -7.41 -12.63
N LEU A 403 -26.18 -7.89 -11.47
CA LEU A 403 -27.25 -8.91 -11.43
C LEU A 403 -28.56 -8.35 -11.98
N ALA A 404 -28.97 -7.14 -11.60
CA ALA A 404 -30.16 -6.50 -12.14
C ALA A 404 -30.06 -6.35 -13.67
N ARG A 405 -28.89 -6.03 -14.21
CA ARG A 405 -28.61 -6.00 -15.64
C ARG A 405 -28.85 -7.37 -16.29
N LEU A 406 -28.30 -8.44 -15.70
CA LEU A 406 -28.49 -9.82 -16.18
C LEU A 406 -29.97 -10.23 -16.17
N GLU A 407 -30.74 -9.73 -15.21
CA GLU A 407 -32.20 -9.95 -15.10
C GLU A 407 -33.04 -9.06 -16.04
N GLY A 408 -32.43 -8.22 -16.87
CA GLY A 408 -33.11 -7.32 -17.80
C GLY A 408 -33.64 -6.02 -17.18
N LYS A 409 -33.36 -5.73 -15.92
CA LYS A 409 -33.75 -4.51 -15.18
C LYS A 409 -32.77 -3.36 -15.46
N ASN A 410 -32.66 -2.96 -16.72
CA ASN A 410 -31.58 -2.10 -17.21
C ASN A 410 -31.54 -0.71 -16.55
N GLU A 411 -32.69 -0.04 -16.36
CA GLU A 411 -32.76 1.28 -15.73
C GLU A 411 -32.34 1.25 -14.27
N GLU A 412 -32.81 0.23 -13.51
CA GLU A 412 -32.44 0.02 -12.12
C GLU A 412 -30.93 -0.25 -12.02
N ALA A 413 -30.39 -1.10 -12.88
CA ALA A 413 -28.98 -1.44 -12.94
C ALA A 413 -28.11 -0.19 -13.16
N LEU A 414 -28.41 0.62 -14.17
CA LEU A 414 -27.68 1.85 -14.46
C LEU A 414 -27.78 2.87 -13.34
N LYS A 415 -28.98 3.08 -12.76
CA LYS A 415 -29.16 3.98 -11.62
C LYS A 415 -28.32 3.56 -10.42
N LEU A 416 -28.36 2.27 -10.08
CA LEU A 416 -27.58 1.73 -8.97
C LEU A 416 -26.08 1.81 -9.25
N MET A 417 -25.62 1.50 -10.47
CA MET A 417 -24.21 1.54 -10.81
C MET A 417 -23.64 2.97 -10.78
N ARG A 418 -24.39 3.98 -11.31
CA ARG A 418 -24.00 5.40 -11.20
C ARG A 418 -23.82 5.83 -9.74
N SER A 419 -24.80 5.58 -8.90
CA SER A 419 -24.70 5.95 -7.48
C SER A 419 -23.64 5.15 -6.71
N THR A 420 -23.24 3.99 -7.23
CA THR A 420 -22.13 3.21 -6.67
C THR A 420 -20.77 3.79 -7.07
N ALA A 421 -20.64 4.24 -8.32
CA ALA A 421 -19.46 4.93 -8.79
C ALA A 421 -19.24 6.27 -8.06
N ASP A 422 -20.32 7.04 -7.83
CA ASP A 422 -20.25 8.28 -7.04
C ASP A 422 -19.85 8.01 -5.58
N LEU A 423 -20.32 6.89 -5.00
CA LEU A 423 -19.93 6.48 -3.65
C LEU A 423 -18.44 6.08 -3.59
N GLU A 424 -17.93 5.28 -4.53
CA GLU A 424 -16.51 4.91 -4.58
C GLU A 424 -15.63 6.16 -4.73
N ASP A 425 -16.04 7.11 -5.57
CA ASP A 425 -15.33 8.37 -5.79
C ASP A 425 -15.24 9.27 -4.54
N SER A 426 -16.13 9.09 -3.57
CA SER A 426 -16.10 9.87 -2.33
C SER A 426 -14.98 9.48 -1.37
N PHE A 427 -14.31 8.35 -1.61
CA PHE A 427 -13.21 7.85 -0.78
C PHE A 427 -11.86 7.91 -1.52
N GLU A 428 -10.78 7.98 -0.76
CA GLU A 428 -9.44 7.67 -1.24
C GLU A 428 -9.12 6.18 -1.06
N THR A 429 -8.24 5.67 -1.91
CA THR A 429 -7.71 4.32 -1.78
C THR A 429 -6.88 4.22 -0.49
N HIS A 430 -7.05 3.14 0.25
CA HIS A 430 -6.30 2.91 1.48
C HIS A 430 -4.82 2.66 1.16
N VAL A 431 -3.91 3.24 1.94
CA VAL A 431 -2.44 3.14 1.75
C VAL A 431 -1.89 1.70 1.66
N SER A 432 -2.64 0.70 2.12
CA SER A 432 -2.25 -0.72 2.03
C SER A 432 -2.66 -1.39 0.71
N THR A 433 -3.31 -0.67 -0.21
CA THR A 433 -3.79 -1.24 -1.47
C THR A 433 -3.31 -0.41 -2.67
N PRO A 434 -2.90 -1.05 -3.78
CA PRO A 434 -2.43 -0.32 -4.97
C PRO A 434 -3.55 0.40 -5.73
N ALA A 435 -4.81 0.01 -5.51
CA ALA A 435 -5.96 0.51 -6.27
C ALA A 435 -7.29 0.07 -5.63
N PRO A 436 -8.43 0.66 -6.00
CA PRO A 436 -9.77 0.24 -5.58
C PRO A 436 -10.03 -1.25 -5.81
N PHE A 437 -11.01 -1.82 -5.09
CA PHE A 437 -11.39 -3.23 -5.27
C PHE A 437 -12.38 -3.42 -6.42
N VAL A 438 -13.23 -2.43 -6.70
CA VAL A 438 -14.37 -2.54 -7.63
C VAL A 438 -14.12 -1.86 -8.96
N PHE A 439 -13.48 -0.70 -9.00
CA PHE A 439 -13.36 0.17 -10.19
C PHE A 439 -14.74 0.51 -10.78
N ALA A 440 -15.59 1.11 -9.95
CA ALA A 440 -17.00 1.28 -10.25
C ALA A 440 -17.26 2.13 -11.51
N ARG A 441 -16.41 3.13 -11.83
CA ARG A 441 -16.51 3.90 -13.09
C ARG A 441 -16.25 3.04 -14.31
N GLU A 442 -15.27 2.11 -14.27
CA GLU A 442 -15.04 1.17 -15.38
C GLU A 442 -16.22 0.23 -15.57
N LEU A 443 -16.76 -0.34 -14.47
CA LEU A 443 -17.94 -1.20 -14.53
C LEU A 443 -19.19 -0.46 -15.05
N LEU A 444 -19.35 0.83 -14.71
CA LEU A 444 -20.40 1.67 -15.27
C LEU A 444 -20.18 1.91 -16.77
N GLY A 445 -18.95 2.20 -17.19
CA GLY A 445 -18.59 2.35 -18.59
C GLY A 445 -18.88 1.09 -19.41
N GLU A 446 -18.55 -0.09 -18.88
CA GLU A 446 -18.90 -1.37 -19.52
C GLU A 446 -20.42 -1.56 -19.65
N MET A 447 -21.18 -1.26 -18.60
CA MET A 447 -22.64 -1.37 -18.61
C MET A 447 -23.26 -0.42 -19.64
N LEU A 448 -22.74 0.78 -19.78
CA LEU A 448 -23.17 1.76 -20.80
C LEU A 448 -22.83 1.30 -22.22
N LEU A 449 -21.66 0.70 -22.44
CA LEU A 449 -21.32 0.10 -23.75
C LEU A 449 -22.32 -1.01 -24.13
N GLU A 450 -22.64 -1.89 -23.18
CA GLU A 450 -23.64 -2.95 -23.39
C GLU A 450 -25.06 -2.39 -23.59
N SER A 451 -25.34 -1.16 -23.14
CA SER A 451 -26.60 -0.44 -23.35
C SER A 451 -26.61 0.40 -24.65
N ASN A 452 -25.57 0.26 -25.49
CA ASN A 452 -25.38 1.04 -26.72
C ASN A 452 -25.31 2.57 -26.50
N GLU A 453 -24.69 2.98 -25.36
CA GLU A 453 -24.48 4.39 -24.99
C GLU A 453 -22.97 4.75 -24.98
N PRO A 454 -22.24 4.59 -26.10
CA PRO A 454 -20.79 4.68 -26.12
C PRO A 454 -20.26 6.08 -25.77
N GLY A 455 -21.00 7.14 -26.08
CA GLY A 455 -20.60 8.51 -25.72
C GLY A 455 -20.64 8.79 -24.23
N GLN A 456 -21.55 8.14 -23.47
CA GLN A 456 -21.58 8.21 -22.01
C GLN A 456 -20.50 7.28 -21.42
N ALA A 457 -20.35 6.09 -21.97
CA ALA A 457 -19.31 5.14 -21.57
C ALA A 457 -17.91 5.76 -21.64
N LEU A 458 -17.61 6.49 -22.72
CA LEU A 458 -16.32 7.18 -22.89
C LEU A 458 -16.03 8.14 -21.72
N LYS A 459 -17.02 8.91 -21.29
CA LYS A 459 -16.88 9.84 -20.16
C LYS A 459 -16.55 9.11 -18.85
N GLU A 460 -17.18 7.97 -18.61
CA GLU A 460 -16.92 7.19 -17.41
C GLU A 460 -15.52 6.54 -17.42
N PHE A 461 -15.07 6.02 -18.56
CA PHE A 461 -13.70 5.50 -18.69
C PHE A 461 -12.66 6.62 -18.59
N GLU A 462 -12.90 7.79 -19.16
CA GLU A 462 -11.99 8.95 -19.02
C GLU A 462 -11.93 9.42 -17.55
N ALA A 463 -13.05 9.42 -16.84
CA ALA A 463 -13.09 9.71 -15.40
C ALA A 463 -12.30 8.67 -14.59
N ALA A 464 -12.43 7.37 -14.90
CA ALA A 464 -11.64 6.31 -14.30
C ALA A 464 -10.14 6.51 -14.57
N LEU A 465 -9.76 6.75 -15.82
CA LEU A 465 -8.34 6.95 -16.22
C LEU A 465 -7.72 8.22 -15.65
N SER A 466 -8.50 9.22 -15.25
CA SER A 466 -7.99 10.41 -14.56
C SER A 466 -7.51 10.11 -13.14
N LYS A 467 -8.03 9.06 -12.51
CA LYS A 467 -7.65 8.58 -11.18
C LYS A 467 -6.65 7.45 -11.23
N GLU A 468 -6.88 6.51 -12.14
CA GLU A 468 -6.10 5.28 -12.32
C GLU A 468 -5.48 5.27 -13.73
N PRO A 469 -4.47 6.11 -14.00
CA PRO A 469 -3.94 6.26 -15.34
C PRO A 469 -3.30 4.96 -15.84
N ASN A 470 -3.40 4.77 -17.16
CA ASN A 470 -2.81 3.62 -17.84
C ASN A 470 -3.33 2.24 -17.40
N ARG A 471 -4.53 2.17 -16.79
CA ARG A 471 -5.14 0.87 -16.53
C ARG A 471 -5.51 0.15 -17.83
N PHE A 472 -5.22 -1.16 -17.89
CA PHE A 472 -5.51 -1.99 -19.08
C PHE A 472 -6.99 -1.94 -19.48
N ASN A 473 -7.90 -2.27 -18.54
CA ASN A 473 -9.34 -2.30 -18.80
C ASN A 473 -9.91 -0.89 -19.06
N GLY A 474 -9.42 0.13 -18.36
CA GLY A 474 -9.80 1.53 -18.57
C GLY A 474 -9.41 2.02 -19.97
N LEU A 475 -8.16 1.78 -20.41
CA LEU A 475 -7.69 2.15 -21.76
C LEU A 475 -8.46 1.41 -22.85
N TYR A 476 -8.68 0.10 -22.70
CA TYR A 476 -9.45 -0.68 -23.66
C TYR A 476 -10.90 -0.18 -23.74
N GLY A 477 -11.54 0.04 -22.60
CA GLY A 477 -12.92 0.55 -22.53
C GLY A 477 -13.07 1.92 -23.16
N ALA A 478 -12.16 2.86 -22.87
CA ALA A 478 -12.14 4.18 -23.48
C ALA A 478 -11.95 4.10 -25.01
N ALA A 479 -11.02 3.25 -25.47
CA ALA A 479 -10.78 3.03 -26.88
C ALA A 479 -12.04 2.50 -27.61
N ARG A 480 -12.69 1.48 -27.04
CA ARG A 480 -13.93 0.91 -27.59
C ARG A 480 -15.07 1.92 -27.61
N ALA A 481 -15.24 2.66 -26.52
CA ALA A 481 -16.27 3.69 -26.43
C ALA A 481 -16.05 4.81 -27.47
N ALA A 482 -14.80 5.25 -27.64
CA ALA A 482 -14.44 6.24 -28.67
C ALA A 482 -14.67 5.69 -30.08
N GLU A 483 -14.26 4.46 -30.39
CA GLU A 483 -14.48 3.80 -31.67
C GLU A 483 -15.98 3.75 -32.02
N LEU A 484 -16.82 3.29 -31.09
CA LEU A 484 -18.27 3.14 -31.30
C LEU A 484 -19.01 4.47 -31.35
N SER A 485 -18.48 5.55 -30.80
CA SER A 485 -19.04 6.91 -30.90
C SER A 485 -18.51 7.71 -32.07
N GLY A 486 -17.75 7.11 -33.00
CA GLY A 486 -17.21 7.78 -34.19
C GLY A 486 -15.93 8.61 -33.94
N GLY A 487 -15.34 8.52 -32.73
CA GLY A 487 -14.13 9.24 -32.34
C GLY A 487 -12.83 8.48 -32.70
N GLY A 488 -12.60 8.21 -34.00
CA GLY A 488 -11.48 7.37 -34.45
C GLY A 488 -10.10 7.78 -33.95
N GLU A 489 -9.77 9.07 -33.92
CA GLU A 489 -8.45 9.55 -33.41
C GLU A 489 -8.30 9.32 -31.91
N LYS A 490 -9.36 9.55 -31.13
CA LYS A 490 -9.35 9.20 -29.69
C LYS A 490 -9.17 7.69 -29.49
N ALA A 491 -9.90 6.87 -30.25
CA ALA A 491 -9.76 5.42 -30.18
C ALA A 491 -8.32 4.99 -30.48
N LYS A 492 -7.71 5.56 -31.52
CA LYS A 492 -6.31 5.32 -31.88
C LYS A 492 -5.35 5.69 -30.75
N THR A 493 -5.56 6.82 -30.09
CA THR A 493 -4.74 7.27 -28.95
C THR A 493 -4.79 6.27 -27.79
N TYR A 494 -5.99 5.84 -27.39
CA TYR A 494 -6.15 4.89 -26.27
C TYR A 494 -5.64 3.49 -26.64
N TYR A 495 -5.89 2.99 -27.85
CA TYR A 495 -5.36 1.71 -28.30
C TYR A 495 -3.83 1.72 -28.41
N ALA A 496 -3.23 2.81 -28.90
CA ALA A 496 -1.77 2.94 -28.95
C ALA A 496 -1.17 2.91 -27.54
N ARG A 497 -1.79 3.64 -26.60
CA ARG A 497 -1.34 3.63 -25.20
C ARG A 497 -1.49 2.25 -24.56
N LEU A 498 -2.57 1.52 -24.83
CA LEU A 498 -2.76 0.16 -24.36
C LEU A 498 -1.67 -0.78 -24.89
N VAL A 499 -1.32 -0.69 -26.18
CA VAL A 499 -0.26 -1.51 -26.77
C VAL A 499 1.11 -1.15 -26.18
N GLU A 500 1.36 0.13 -25.93
CA GLU A 500 2.61 0.61 -25.30
C GLU A 500 2.81 0.04 -23.90
N ILE A 501 1.82 0.13 -23.01
CA ILE A 501 1.94 -0.43 -21.64
C ILE A 501 2.08 -1.96 -21.64
N CYS A 502 1.68 -2.61 -22.72
CA CYS A 502 1.74 -4.06 -22.93
C CYS A 502 2.96 -4.49 -23.78
N GLU A 503 4.00 -3.68 -23.91
CA GLU A 503 5.21 -4.03 -24.68
C GLU A 503 5.83 -5.36 -24.19
N LYS A 504 5.77 -5.63 -22.89
CA LYS A 504 6.27 -6.87 -22.26
C LYS A 504 5.19 -7.92 -22.01
N ALA A 505 4.05 -7.83 -22.72
CA ALA A 505 2.97 -8.79 -22.55
C ALA A 505 3.43 -10.23 -22.83
N GLU A 506 3.06 -11.15 -21.94
CA GLU A 506 3.37 -12.58 -22.07
C GLU A 506 2.21 -13.38 -22.65
N THR A 507 1.02 -12.80 -22.65
CA THR A 507 -0.21 -13.39 -23.16
C THR A 507 -0.91 -12.42 -24.10
N GLU A 508 -1.57 -12.97 -25.13
CA GLU A 508 -2.34 -12.16 -26.07
C GLU A 508 -3.82 -12.15 -25.66
N ARG A 509 -4.17 -11.26 -24.72
CA ARG A 509 -5.57 -11.03 -24.34
C ARG A 509 -6.37 -10.56 -25.55
N ALA A 510 -7.66 -10.92 -25.62
CA ALA A 510 -8.53 -10.56 -26.75
C ALA A 510 -8.57 -9.04 -26.99
N GLU A 511 -8.58 -8.26 -25.93
CA GLU A 511 -8.55 -6.81 -25.93
C GLU A 511 -7.28 -6.25 -26.59
N LEU A 512 -6.12 -6.82 -26.25
CA LEU A 512 -4.83 -6.43 -26.82
C LEU A 512 -4.74 -6.79 -28.30
N LYS A 513 -5.25 -7.97 -28.67
CA LYS A 513 -5.37 -8.39 -30.07
C LYS A 513 -6.24 -7.44 -30.89
N GLN A 514 -7.37 -7.03 -30.33
CA GLN A 514 -8.26 -6.06 -30.97
C GLN A 514 -7.59 -4.69 -31.14
N ALA A 515 -6.88 -4.20 -30.09
CA ALA A 515 -6.14 -2.94 -30.15
C ALA A 515 -5.11 -2.94 -31.30
N LYS A 516 -4.30 -4.00 -31.38
CA LYS A 516 -3.31 -4.17 -32.47
C LYS A 516 -3.97 -4.23 -33.85
N ALA A 517 -5.09 -4.96 -33.96
CA ALA A 517 -5.84 -5.06 -35.22
C ALA A 517 -6.45 -3.71 -35.65
N PHE A 518 -6.92 -2.89 -34.70
CA PHE A 518 -7.42 -1.55 -34.99
C PHE A 518 -6.29 -0.63 -35.51
N LEU A 519 -5.16 -0.62 -34.85
CA LEU A 519 -4.01 0.20 -35.23
C LEU A 519 -3.36 -0.22 -36.55
N ALA A 520 -3.53 -1.46 -36.97
CA ALA A 520 -3.03 -1.97 -38.25
C ALA A 520 -3.93 -1.56 -39.46
N LYS A 521 -5.16 -1.10 -39.22
CA LYS A 521 -6.02 -0.57 -40.26
C LYS A 521 -5.48 0.81 -40.65
N LYS A 522 -5.02 0.94 -41.92
CA LYS A 522 -4.54 2.23 -42.48
C LYS A 522 -5.69 3.20 -42.72
#